data_915af0743437fd373f0d9152530fdc82
#
_entry.id   915af0743437fd373f0d9152530fdc82
#
_cell.length_a   1.000
_cell.length_b   1.000
_cell.length_c   1.000
_cell.angle_alpha   90.00
_cell.angle_beta   90.00
_cell.angle_gamma   90.00
#
_symmetry.space_group_name_H-M   'P 1'
#
loop_
_entity.id
_entity.type
_entity.pdbx_description
1 polymer ?
#
loop_
_entity_poly.entity_id
_entity_poly.type
_entity_poly.pdbx_seq_one_letter_code
_entity_poly.pdbx_strand_id
1 'polypeptide(L)'
;MTIPETMRAAVYHGRRDLRFEEVPVPSPGPGELLIEVGTVGVCGSDVGEWAHGPHQHPVDTPHPATGHHGPIIPGHEFSGVVVALGEGVDERWLGSSIASCGSVACGRCPACLRGETNLCRSYAGVGLHRDGALAGYVTAPIECCLALEETGLSLDEAALVQPMSIAVHNVTRAGDVDGQTVLLQGVGGIGAFLVCALVDAGARVVASDMDAERLAIARQLGAHETVLVTGEAAADRELIAAAVGGAELRVVFEVSGSRPGVLAALDLAPRGSRIVLVGIQKAPVEIDLARFTLDEKTLIGTNALVRESDFPRALELVASRRDWGVIAPRVVPLDEVIDEALLPMSEGRPRAIKTLIDPRGAVARPLLGRSQPDAFSPAVAN
;
A
#
# COMPACT_ATOMS: atom_id res chain seq x y z
N MET A 1 -5.32 -25.14 17.36
CA MET A 1 -3.82 -25.09 17.38
C MET A 1 -3.37 -24.44 18.66
N THR A 2 -2.24 -24.86 19.21
CA THR A 2 -1.71 -24.20 20.42
C THR A 2 -0.85 -23.02 19.97
N ILE A 3 -1.17 -21.83 20.47
CA ILE A 3 -0.39 -20.61 20.21
C ILE A 3 0.95 -20.76 20.96
N PRO A 4 2.11 -20.55 20.32
CA PRO A 4 3.39 -20.63 20.98
C PRO A 4 3.62 -19.44 21.93
N GLU A 5 4.57 -19.57 22.87
CA GLU A 5 4.91 -18.48 23.79
C GLU A 5 5.74 -17.39 23.10
N THR A 6 6.58 -17.78 22.13
CA THR A 6 7.44 -16.87 21.35
C THR A 6 7.23 -17.06 19.87
N MET A 7 7.62 -16.06 19.11
CA MET A 7 7.59 -16.04 17.64
C MET A 7 8.86 -15.38 17.09
N ARG A 8 9.22 -15.74 15.88
CA ARG A 8 10.25 -15.03 15.13
C ARG A 8 9.67 -13.75 14.53
N ALA A 9 10.43 -12.66 14.62
CA ALA A 9 10.06 -11.35 14.12
C ALA A 9 11.26 -10.59 13.52
N ALA A 10 11.01 -9.73 12.54
CA ALA A 10 11.96 -8.72 12.09
C ALA A 10 11.72 -7.45 12.91
N VAL A 11 12.66 -7.10 13.79
CA VAL A 11 12.57 -6.00 14.73
C VAL A 11 13.45 -4.84 14.27
N TYR A 12 12.84 -3.69 14.04
CA TYR A 12 13.53 -2.47 13.65
C TYR A 12 14.02 -1.72 14.88
N HIS A 13 15.34 -1.52 14.98
CA HIS A 13 16.02 -0.83 16.07
C HIS A 13 16.44 0.61 15.68
N GLY A 14 16.44 0.91 14.39
CA GLY A 14 16.86 2.20 13.86
C GLY A 14 17.36 2.09 12.42
N ARG A 15 17.96 3.17 11.93
CA ARG A 15 18.42 3.25 10.55
C ARG A 15 19.37 2.09 10.17
N ARG A 16 18.98 1.30 9.16
CA ARG A 16 19.68 0.10 8.67
C ARG A 16 19.93 -0.98 9.73
N ASP A 17 19.17 -0.95 10.81
CA ASP A 17 19.24 -1.92 11.89
C ASP A 17 17.90 -2.63 12.05
N LEU A 18 17.68 -3.66 11.22
CA LEU A 18 16.56 -4.61 11.29
C LEU A 18 17.14 -5.96 11.70
N ARG A 19 16.69 -6.51 12.81
CA ARG A 19 17.18 -7.75 13.39
C ARG A 19 16.11 -8.82 13.41
N PHE A 20 16.50 -10.08 13.20
CA PHE A 20 15.60 -11.23 13.33
C PHE A 20 15.72 -11.79 14.76
N GLU A 21 14.65 -11.63 15.54
CA GLU A 21 14.64 -11.93 16.97
C GLU A 21 13.50 -12.88 17.33
N GLU A 22 13.69 -13.65 18.42
CA GLU A 22 12.61 -14.36 19.09
C GLU A 22 11.97 -13.42 20.11
N VAL A 23 10.68 -13.13 19.91
CA VAL A 23 9.91 -12.21 20.76
C VAL A 23 8.67 -12.92 21.32
N PRO A 24 8.09 -12.47 22.44
CA PRO A 24 6.84 -13.02 22.94
C PRO A 24 5.71 -12.83 21.91
N VAL A 25 4.83 -13.83 21.78
CA VAL A 25 3.58 -13.65 21.01
C VAL A 25 2.68 -12.70 21.79
N PRO A 26 2.16 -11.63 21.16
CA PRO A 26 1.32 -10.65 21.85
C PRO A 26 -0.05 -11.23 22.20
N SER A 27 -0.66 -10.71 23.27
CA SER A 27 -2.05 -11.01 23.60
C SER A 27 -2.97 -9.92 23.05
N PRO A 28 -4.12 -10.25 22.44
CA PRO A 28 -5.06 -9.26 21.94
C PRO A 28 -5.72 -8.49 23.08
N GLY A 29 -5.73 -7.16 23.00
CA GLY A 29 -6.47 -6.29 23.92
C GLY A 29 -7.98 -6.29 23.63
N PRO A 30 -8.79 -5.55 24.43
CA PRO A 30 -10.21 -5.41 24.16
C PRO A 30 -10.48 -4.87 22.74
N GLY A 31 -11.38 -5.54 21.99
CA GLY A 31 -11.70 -5.19 20.60
C GLY A 31 -10.63 -5.56 19.57
N GLU A 32 -9.60 -6.32 19.95
CA GLU A 32 -8.53 -6.73 19.03
C GLU A 32 -8.61 -8.22 18.66
N LEU A 33 -8.00 -8.54 17.54
CA LEU A 33 -7.76 -9.89 17.07
C LEU A 33 -6.27 -10.23 17.25
N LEU A 34 -5.96 -11.46 17.64
CA LEU A 34 -4.64 -12.04 17.39
C LEU A 34 -4.69 -12.81 16.08
N ILE A 35 -3.84 -12.42 15.18
CA ILE A 35 -3.79 -12.93 13.80
C ILE A 35 -2.49 -13.70 13.62
N GLU A 36 -2.59 -14.95 13.21
CA GLU A 36 -1.47 -15.71 12.69
C GLU A 36 -1.21 -15.21 11.26
N VAL A 37 -0.05 -14.57 11.06
CA VAL A 37 0.25 -13.89 9.81
C VAL A 37 0.48 -14.91 8.68
N GLY A 38 -0.25 -14.73 7.59
CA GLY A 38 -0.08 -15.50 6.36
C GLY A 38 0.94 -14.84 5.44
N THR A 39 0.66 -13.61 5.05
CA THR A 39 1.47 -12.87 4.09
C THR A 39 1.48 -11.38 4.44
N VAL A 40 2.64 -10.75 4.27
CA VAL A 40 2.81 -9.31 4.47
C VAL A 40 3.51 -8.67 3.29
N GLY A 41 2.99 -7.53 2.81
CA GLY A 41 3.59 -6.73 1.74
C GLY A 41 4.62 -5.75 2.29
N VAL A 42 5.74 -5.59 1.56
CA VAL A 42 6.73 -4.54 1.87
C VAL A 42 6.37 -3.26 1.13
N CYS A 43 6.25 -2.16 1.88
CA CYS A 43 5.91 -0.83 1.40
C CYS A 43 7.14 0.05 1.21
N GLY A 44 7.02 1.08 0.37
CA GLY A 44 8.02 2.12 0.25
C GLY A 44 8.28 2.89 1.56
N SER A 45 7.29 2.95 2.47
CA SER A 45 7.44 3.52 3.80
C SER A 45 8.38 2.68 4.68
N ASP A 46 8.26 1.33 4.66
CA ASP A 46 9.18 0.44 5.38
C ASP A 46 10.62 0.64 4.91
N VAL A 47 10.80 0.80 3.59
CA VAL A 47 12.10 1.09 2.99
C VAL A 47 12.62 2.47 3.43
N GLY A 48 11.75 3.47 3.46
CA GLY A 48 12.08 4.82 3.93
C GLY A 48 12.54 4.83 5.38
N GLU A 49 11.81 4.13 6.26
CA GLU A 49 12.18 3.96 7.67
C GLU A 49 13.53 3.24 7.80
N TRP A 50 13.69 2.09 7.14
CA TRP A 50 14.92 1.32 7.22
C TRP A 50 16.14 2.08 6.69
N ALA A 51 16.01 2.75 5.53
CA ALA A 51 17.15 3.39 4.88
C ALA A 51 17.52 4.75 5.47
N HIS A 52 16.54 5.52 5.96
CA HIS A 52 16.70 6.93 6.31
C HIS A 52 16.12 7.31 7.67
N GLY A 53 15.25 6.45 8.26
CA GLY A 53 14.53 6.70 9.51
C GLY A 53 15.42 6.75 10.78
N PRO A 54 14.77 6.82 11.96
CA PRO A 54 13.32 6.76 12.13
C PRO A 54 12.60 8.05 11.72
N HIS A 55 11.46 7.93 11.06
CA HIS A 55 10.57 9.05 10.67
C HIS A 55 9.20 8.94 11.34
N GLN A 56 8.54 7.78 11.19
CA GLN A 56 7.23 7.47 11.74
C GLN A 56 7.33 6.46 12.88
N HIS A 57 8.31 5.54 12.82
CA HIS A 57 8.51 4.55 13.88
C HIS A 57 8.94 5.24 15.18
N PRO A 58 8.24 5.00 16.30
CA PRO A 58 8.46 5.68 17.57
C PRO A 58 9.66 5.11 18.34
N VAL A 59 10.82 4.98 17.68
CA VAL A 59 12.04 4.43 18.29
C VAL A 59 12.61 5.40 19.33
N ASP A 60 12.75 6.68 18.97
CA ASP A 60 13.40 7.69 19.78
C ASP A 60 12.45 8.51 20.67
N THR A 61 11.14 8.51 20.31
CA THR A 61 10.13 9.32 21.00
C THR A 61 8.82 8.52 21.09
N PRO A 62 8.18 8.48 22.28
CA PRO A 62 6.91 7.77 22.46
C PRO A 62 5.83 8.29 21.52
N HIS A 63 5.11 7.39 20.83
CA HIS A 63 3.99 7.78 20.01
C HIS A 63 2.79 8.23 20.87
N PRO A 64 2.23 9.43 20.63
CA PRO A 64 1.25 10.04 21.55
C PRO A 64 -0.07 9.26 21.69
N ALA A 65 -0.45 8.48 20.66
CA ALA A 65 -1.71 7.73 20.69
C ALA A 65 -1.54 6.28 21.17
N THR A 66 -0.41 5.61 20.86
CA THR A 66 -0.18 4.21 21.22
C THR A 66 0.66 4.04 22.48
N GLY A 67 1.46 5.05 22.83
CA GLY A 67 2.47 4.96 23.88
C GLY A 67 3.68 4.10 23.53
N HIS A 68 3.73 3.50 22.33
CA HIS A 68 4.88 2.71 21.92
C HIS A 68 6.15 3.56 21.88
N HIS A 69 7.25 3.00 22.36
CA HIS A 69 8.57 3.64 22.41
C HIS A 69 9.65 2.56 22.39
N GLY A 70 10.61 2.70 21.49
CA GLY A 70 11.71 1.76 21.33
C GLY A 70 11.60 0.92 20.05
N PRO A 71 12.31 -0.21 19.96
CA PRO A 71 12.27 -1.10 18.81
C PRO A 71 10.84 -1.52 18.45
N ILE A 72 10.57 -1.68 17.15
CA ILE A 72 9.23 -1.97 16.64
C ILE A 72 9.29 -3.05 15.56
N ILE A 73 8.24 -3.86 15.45
CA ILE A 73 8.05 -4.79 14.33
C ILE A 73 7.33 -4.04 13.21
N PRO A 74 7.92 -3.85 12.00
CA PRO A 74 7.24 -3.23 10.86
C PRO A 74 6.21 -4.15 10.21
N GLY A 75 5.63 -3.69 9.08
CA GLY A 75 4.69 -4.45 8.23
C GLY A 75 3.24 -4.11 8.50
N HIS A 76 2.63 -3.35 7.59
CA HIS A 76 1.27 -2.80 7.72
C HIS A 76 0.33 -3.23 6.59
N GLU A 77 0.81 -3.97 5.60
CA GLU A 77 0.07 -4.52 4.47
C GLU A 77 -0.03 -6.04 4.65
N PHE A 78 -1.03 -6.56 5.37
CA PHE A 78 -1.00 -7.99 5.72
C PHE A 78 -2.35 -8.68 5.69
N SER A 79 -2.26 -9.99 5.64
CA SER A 79 -3.36 -10.94 5.75
C SER A 79 -2.97 -12.08 6.70
N GLY A 80 -3.94 -12.81 7.17
CA GLY A 80 -3.70 -13.94 8.05
C GLY A 80 -4.99 -14.59 8.54
N VAL A 81 -4.85 -15.47 9.52
CA VAL A 81 -5.97 -16.19 10.15
C VAL A 81 -6.10 -15.76 11.61
N VAL A 82 -7.30 -15.47 12.05
CA VAL A 82 -7.59 -15.10 13.44
C VAL A 82 -7.49 -16.33 14.33
N VAL A 83 -6.60 -16.28 15.34
CA VAL A 83 -6.32 -17.42 16.22
C VAL A 83 -6.70 -17.18 17.69
N ALA A 84 -6.91 -15.92 18.09
CA ALA A 84 -7.47 -15.58 19.39
C ALA A 84 -8.20 -14.23 19.33
N LEU A 85 -9.09 -14.00 20.29
CA LEU A 85 -9.97 -12.84 20.36
C LEU A 85 -9.73 -12.08 21.65
N GLY A 86 -9.68 -10.75 21.57
CA GLY A 86 -9.72 -9.89 22.73
C GLY A 86 -11.13 -9.78 23.32
N GLU A 87 -11.22 -9.17 24.50
CA GLU A 87 -12.50 -8.95 25.17
C GLU A 87 -13.47 -8.15 24.29
N GLY A 88 -14.73 -8.59 24.23
CA GLY A 88 -15.80 -7.93 23.50
C GLY A 88 -15.83 -8.22 21.99
N VAL A 89 -14.94 -9.07 21.47
CA VAL A 89 -14.96 -9.50 20.06
C VAL A 89 -15.89 -10.69 19.88
N ASP A 90 -16.71 -10.66 18.85
CA ASP A 90 -17.63 -11.75 18.47
C ASP A 90 -16.85 -13.02 18.07
N GLU A 91 -17.26 -14.18 18.59
CA GLU A 91 -16.61 -15.49 18.35
C GLU A 91 -16.57 -15.90 16.86
N ARG A 92 -17.44 -15.35 16.03
CA ARG A 92 -17.44 -15.61 14.58
C ARG A 92 -16.11 -15.28 13.88
N TRP A 93 -15.31 -14.40 14.48
CA TRP A 93 -13.99 -14.04 13.94
C TRP A 93 -12.93 -15.12 14.14
N LEU A 94 -13.12 -16.02 15.09
CA LEU A 94 -12.13 -17.08 15.37
C LEU A 94 -12.06 -18.05 14.17
N GLY A 95 -10.88 -18.20 13.61
CA GLY A 95 -10.64 -19.03 12.42
C GLY A 95 -10.88 -18.31 11.09
N SER A 96 -11.42 -17.08 11.10
CA SER A 96 -11.62 -16.32 9.87
C SER A 96 -10.28 -15.93 9.23
N SER A 97 -10.20 -16.06 7.90
CA SER A 97 -9.15 -15.44 7.10
C SER A 97 -9.46 -13.96 6.91
N ILE A 98 -8.45 -13.10 7.06
CA ILE A 98 -8.63 -11.64 7.01
C ILE A 98 -7.59 -10.93 6.13
N ALA A 99 -7.97 -9.77 5.58
CA ALA A 99 -7.05 -8.71 5.19
C ALA A 99 -7.10 -7.58 6.22
N SER A 100 -5.98 -6.90 6.44
CA SER A 100 -5.92 -5.74 7.33
C SER A 100 -5.41 -4.49 6.60
N CYS A 101 -6.04 -3.34 6.89
CA CYS A 101 -5.55 -2.04 6.42
C CYS A 101 -4.58 -1.36 7.40
N GLY A 102 -4.39 -1.92 8.58
CA GLY A 102 -3.51 -1.37 9.61
C GLY A 102 -3.88 0.02 10.16
N SER A 103 -4.92 0.68 9.63
CA SER A 103 -5.27 2.07 9.93
C SER A 103 -6.16 2.19 11.15
N VAL A 104 -5.66 2.79 12.23
CA VAL A 104 -6.38 3.01 13.50
C VAL A 104 -6.68 4.48 13.68
N ALA A 105 -7.95 4.82 13.88
CA ALA A 105 -8.43 6.18 14.11
C ALA A 105 -9.20 6.26 15.43
N CYS A 106 -9.18 7.43 16.10
CA CYS A 106 -9.81 7.59 17.41
C CYS A 106 -11.35 7.66 17.41
N GLY A 107 -11.98 7.75 16.24
CA GLY A 107 -13.44 7.81 16.06
C GLY A 107 -14.16 9.08 16.57
N ARG A 108 -13.48 9.99 17.29
CA ARG A 108 -14.10 11.12 18.01
C ARG A 108 -13.53 12.50 17.69
N CYS A 109 -12.41 12.61 17.02
CA CYS A 109 -11.88 13.93 16.65
C CYS A 109 -12.66 14.52 15.46
N PRO A 110 -12.55 15.84 15.21
CA PRO A 110 -13.30 16.48 14.12
C PRO A 110 -13.12 15.83 12.75
N ALA A 111 -11.94 15.32 12.42
CA ALA A 111 -11.69 14.61 11.16
C ALA A 111 -12.48 13.29 11.12
N CYS A 112 -12.40 12.46 12.17
CA CYS A 112 -13.15 11.21 12.26
C CYS A 112 -14.68 11.44 12.17
N LEU A 113 -15.20 12.49 12.82
CA LEU A 113 -16.63 12.82 12.78
C LEU A 113 -17.10 13.27 11.38
N ARG A 114 -16.18 13.70 10.50
CA ARG A 114 -16.47 13.98 9.09
C ARG A 114 -16.26 12.79 8.17
N GLY A 115 -15.87 11.61 8.70
CA GLY A 115 -15.52 10.43 7.92
C GLY A 115 -14.10 10.44 7.34
N GLU A 116 -13.27 11.42 7.72
CA GLU A 116 -11.87 11.56 7.27
C GLU A 116 -10.93 10.86 8.27
N THR A 117 -11.08 9.53 8.43
CA THR A 117 -10.36 8.75 9.45
C THR A 117 -8.85 8.72 9.22
N ASN A 118 -8.41 8.85 7.97
CA ASN A 118 -7.01 9.00 7.57
C ASN A 118 -6.36 10.31 8.06
N LEU A 119 -7.16 11.33 8.41
CA LEU A 119 -6.70 12.61 8.95
C LEU A 119 -6.93 12.70 10.47
N CYS A 120 -7.08 11.57 11.14
CA CYS A 120 -7.25 11.51 12.57
C CYS A 120 -6.06 12.14 13.31
N ARG A 121 -6.33 13.00 14.32
CA ARG A 121 -5.27 13.63 15.13
C ARG A 121 -4.50 12.64 16.00
N SER A 122 -5.12 11.49 16.29
CA SER A 122 -4.53 10.39 17.05
C SER A 122 -4.40 9.17 16.14
N TYR A 123 -4.05 9.40 14.87
CA TYR A 123 -3.83 8.32 13.92
C TYR A 123 -2.74 7.39 14.42
N ALA A 124 -2.98 6.09 14.32
CA ALA A 124 -1.98 5.07 14.59
C ALA A 124 -2.03 4.01 13.49
N GLY A 125 -0.88 3.46 13.15
CA GLY A 125 -0.79 2.36 12.18
C GLY A 125 -0.18 1.12 12.84
N VAL A 126 -0.81 -0.03 12.63
CA VAL A 126 -0.20 -1.34 12.91
C VAL A 126 1.00 -1.48 11.99
N GLY A 127 2.18 -1.80 12.52
CA GLY A 127 3.43 -1.86 11.76
C GLY A 127 4.08 -0.51 11.47
N LEU A 128 3.51 0.61 11.98
CA LEU A 128 4.06 1.95 11.86
C LEU A 128 4.25 2.63 13.22
N HIS A 129 3.26 2.53 14.11
CA HIS A 129 3.23 3.19 15.41
C HIS A 129 3.00 2.22 16.56
N ARG A 130 2.84 0.96 16.26
CA ARG A 130 2.79 -0.23 17.13
C ARG A 130 3.24 -1.43 16.31
N ASP A 131 3.56 -2.53 16.97
CA ASP A 131 4.06 -3.73 16.32
C ASP A 131 3.14 -4.21 15.19
N GLY A 132 3.76 -4.65 14.10
CA GLY A 132 3.16 -5.06 12.85
C GLY A 132 3.39 -6.53 12.50
N ALA A 133 3.27 -6.82 11.20
CA ALA A 133 3.12 -8.17 10.69
C ALA A 133 4.40 -8.80 10.12
N LEU A 134 5.57 -8.14 10.15
CA LEU A 134 6.83 -8.82 9.83
C LEU A 134 7.24 -9.77 10.97
N ALA A 135 6.29 -10.62 11.39
CA ALA A 135 6.39 -11.58 12.48
C ALA A 135 5.38 -12.71 12.28
N GLY A 136 5.51 -13.81 13.05
CA GLY A 136 4.58 -14.94 13.00
C GLY A 136 3.15 -14.59 13.40
N TYR A 137 2.98 -13.63 14.33
CA TYR A 137 1.68 -13.18 14.84
C TYR A 137 1.65 -11.66 15.00
N VAL A 138 0.45 -11.07 14.89
CA VAL A 138 0.22 -9.65 15.11
C VAL A 138 -1.13 -9.41 15.79
N THR A 139 -1.25 -8.37 16.62
CA THR A 139 -2.55 -7.90 17.09
C THR A 139 -3.02 -6.71 16.27
N ALA A 140 -4.32 -6.71 15.93
CA ALA A 140 -4.94 -5.59 15.23
C ALA A 140 -6.37 -5.36 15.73
N PRO A 141 -6.83 -4.09 15.85
CA PRO A 141 -8.23 -3.80 16.10
C PRO A 141 -9.13 -4.40 15.03
N ILE A 142 -10.27 -4.95 15.44
CA ILE A 142 -11.25 -5.58 14.54
C ILE A 142 -11.69 -4.64 13.39
N GLU A 143 -11.79 -3.36 13.68
CA GLU A 143 -12.16 -2.35 12.70
C GLU A 143 -11.15 -2.15 11.57
N CYS A 144 -9.91 -2.64 11.73
CA CYS A 144 -8.89 -2.61 10.69
C CYS A 144 -8.90 -3.86 9.79
N CYS A 145 -9.79 -4.80 10.05
CA CYS A 145 -9.82 -6.11 9.41
C CYS A 145 -11.11 -6.33 8.62
N LEU A 146 -10.98 -6.96 7.46
CA LEU A 146 -12.11 -7.48 6.67
C LEU A 146 -11.96 -8.98 6.50
N ALA A 147 -13.05 -9.71 6.73
CA ALA A 147 -13.15 -11.14 6.52
C ALA A 147 -13.15 -11.49 5.02
N LEU A 148 -12.55 -12.63 4.66
CA LEU A 148 -12.31 -13.03 3.26
C LEU A 148 -13.23 -14.15 2.76
N GLU A 149 -14.05 -14.74 3.60
CA GLU A 149 -14.78 -16.01 3.34
C GLU A 149 -15.58 -16.00 2.03
N GLU A 150 -16.16 -14.87 1.65
CA GLU A 150 -16.97 -14.76 0.43
C GLU A 150 -16.17 -14.31 -0.80
N THR A 151 -14.89 -13.96 -0.64
CA THR A 151 -14.07 -13.41 -1.73
C THR A 151 -13.33 -14.48 -2.53
N GLY A 152 -13.04 -15.60 -1.90
CA GLY A 152 -12.18 -16.65 -2.43
C GLY A 152 -10.71 -16.22 -2.61
N LEU A 153 -10.28 -15.10 -2.04
CA LEU A 153 -8.88 -14.65 -2.08
C LEU A 153 -8.00 -15.59 -1.26
N SER A 154 -6.81 -15.86 -1.78
CA SER A 154 -5.70 -16.41 -0.99
C SER A 154 -5.17 -15.35 -0.02
N LEU A 155 -4.41 -15.77 1.00
CA LEU A 155 -3.76 -14.83 1.91
C LEU A 155 -2.72 -13.95 1.18
N ASP A 156 -2.06 -14.49 0.15
CA ASP A 156 -1.12 -13.71 -0.66
C ASP A 156 -1.83 -12.57 -1.42
N GLU A 157 -2.95 -12.87 -2.07
CA GLU A 157 -3.77 -11.85 -2.75
C GLU A 157 -4.36 -10.86 -1.76
N ALA A 158 -4.79 -11.32 -0.58
CA ALA A 158 -5.39 -10.48 0.44
C ALA A 158 -4.42 -9.44 1.05
N ALA A 159 -3.12 -9.74 1.10
CA ALA A 159 -2.10 -8.76 1.50
C ALA A 159 -2.00 -7.56 0.53
N LEU A 160 -2.52 -7.68 -0.70
CA LEU A 160 -2.55 -6.61 -1.70
C LEU A 160 -3.74 -5.64 -1.50
N VAL A 161 -4.68 -5.94 -0.59
CA VAL A 161 -5.87 -5.09 -0.38
C VAL A 161 -5.49 -3.75 0.24
N GLN A 162 -4.52 -3.73 1.16
CA GLN A 162 -4.07 -2.47 1.77
C GLN A 162 -3.47 -1.51 0.73
N PRO A 163 -2.47 -1.87 -0.09
CA PRO A 163 -1.96 -0.96 -1.12
C PRO A 163 -3.00 -0.60 -2.18
N MET A 164 -3.93 -1.51 -2.51
CA MET A 164 -5.07 -1.19 -3.38
C MET A 164 -5.96 -0.11 -2.74
N SER A 165 -6.17 -0.12 -1.42
CA SER A 165 -6.99 0.89 -0.75
C SER A 165 -6.36 2.29 -0.81
N ILE A 166 -5.03 2.37 -0.83
CA ILE A 166 -4.33 3.63 -1.10
C ILE A 166 -4.65 4.11 -2.53
N ALA A 167 -4.63 3.22 -3.52
CA ALA A 167 -4.97 3.57 -4.90
C ALA A 167 -6.43 4.04 -5.04
N VAL A 168 -7.37 3.33 -4.41
CA VAL A 168 -8.79 3.74 -4.36
C VAL A 168 -8.93 5.13 -3.75
N HIS A 169 -8.27 5.40 -2.62
CA HIS A 169 -8.28 6.72 -2.00
C HIS A 169 -7.79 7.81 -2.94
N ASN A 170 -6.69 7.57 -3.65
CA ASN A 170 -6.14 8.52 -4.60
C ASN A 170 -7.12 8.84 -5.74
N VAL A 171 -7.84 7.83 -6.26
CA VAL A 171 -8.90 8.02 -7.28
C VAL A 171 -10.05 8.84 -6.68
N THR A 172 -10.51 8.51 -5.48
CA THR A 172 -11.56 9.27 -4.76
C THR A 172 -11.15 10.73 -4.60
N ARG A 173 -9.90 11.01 -4.24
CA ARG A 173 -9.37 12.38 -4.10
C ARG A 173 -9.31 13.14 -5.42
N ALA A 174 -9.10 12.44 -6.54
CA ALA A 174 -9.15 13.04 -7.87
C ALA A 174 -10.56 13.52 -8.25
N GLY A 175 -11.60 12.98 -7.63
CA GLY A 175 -12.99 13.16 -8.02
C GLY A 175 -13.39 12.30 -9.22
N ASP A 176 -14.44 12.69 -9.93
CA ASP A 176 -14.92 11.93 -11.08
C ASP A 176 -13.85 11.82 -12.17
N VAL A 177 -13.59 10.60 -12.65
CA VAL A 177 -12.65 10.26 -13.72
C VAL A 177 -13.29 9.40 -14.82
N ASP A 178 -14.57 9.02 -14.67
CA ASP A 178 -15.27 8.19 -15.65
C ASP A 178 -15.28 8.85 -17.04
N GLY A 179 -14.90 8.08 -18.05
CA GLY A 179 -14.76 8.55 -19.44
C GLY A 179 -13.65 9.58 -19.66
N GLN A 180 -12.88 9.98 -18.65
CA GLN A 180 -11.81 10.98 -18.78
C GLN A 180 -10.48 10.35 -19.16
N THR A 181 -9.66 11.06 -19.92
CA THR A 181 -8.26 10.70 -20.14
C THR A 181 -7.42 11.19 -18.95
N VAL A 182 -6.70 10.27 -18.34
CA VAL A 182 -5.87 10.48 -17.16
C VAL A 182 -4.42 10.16 -17.47
N LEU A 183 -3.50 11.05 -17.11
CA LEU A 183 -2.06 10.76 -17.13
C LEU A 183 -1.61 10.25 -15.76
N LEU A 184 -0.98 9.09 -15.74
CA LEU A 184 -0.35 8.49 -14.56
C LEU A 184 1.17 8.51 -14.74
N GLN A 185 1.87 9.33 -13.95
CA GLN A 185 3.33 9.44 -13.98
C GLN A 185 3.95 8.58 -12.86
N GLY A 186 4.59 7.48 -13.25
CA GLY A 186 5.21 6.50 -12.37
C GLY A 186 4.33 5.27 -12.12
N VAL A 187 4.82 4.10 -12.56
CA VAL A 187 4.20 2.78 -12.39
C VAL A 187 5.01 1.93 -11.40
N GLY A 188 5.38 2.54 -10.27
CA GLY A 188 5.98 1.84 -9.14
C GLY A 188 4.93 1.14 -8.26
N GLY A 189 5.28 0.90 -6.98
CA GLY A 189 4.44 0.16 -6.04
C GLY A 189 2.96 0.59 -6.02
N ILE A 190 2.68 1.88 -5.79
CA ILE A 190 1.29 2.39 -5.80
C ILE A 190 0.79 2.66 -7.22
N GLY A 191 1.66 3.06 -8.16
CA GLY A 191 1.26 3.36 -9.53
C GLY A 191 0.61 2.19 -10.25
N ALA A 192 1.10 0.97 -10.05
CA ALA A 192 0.51 -0.24 -10.61
C ALA A 192 -0.92 -0.50 -10.09
N PHE A 193 -1.16 -0.31 -8.79
CA PHE A 193 -2.51 -0.39 -8.22
C PHE A 193 -3.41 0.73 -8.72
N LEU A 194 -2.86 1.94 -8.93
CA LEU A 194 -3.59 3.06 -9.52
C LEU A 194 -4.03 2.78 -10.95
N VAL A 195 -3.23 2.08 -11.77
CA VAL A 195 -3.71 1.63 -13.10
C VAL A 195 -4.99 0.82 -12.94
N CYS A 196 -5.01 -0.18 -12.04
CA CYS A 196 -6.19 -1.01 -11.80
C CYS A 196 -7.40 -0.18 -11.33
N ALA A 197 -7.20 0.69 -10.34
CA ALA A 197 -8.28 1.49 -9.75
C ALA A 197 -8.85 2.52 -10.74
N LEU A 198 -8.01 3.14 -11.57
CA LEU A 198 -8.43 4.10 -12.59
C LEU A 198 -9.18 3.42 -13.74
N VAL A 199 -8.72 2.26 -14.20
CA VAL A 199 -9.40 1.49 -15.25
C VAL A 199 -10.77 1.02 -14.75
N ASP A 200 -10.87 0.54 -13.52
CA ASP A 200 -12.14 0.16 -12.90
C ASP A 200 -13.10 1.36 -12.73
N ALA A 201 -12.56 2.55 -12.45
CA ALA A 201 -13.32 3.79 -12.40
C ALA A 201 -13.70 4.37 -13.78
N GLY A 202 -13.47 3.65 -14.86
CA GLY A 202 -13.85 4.05 -16.23
C GLY A 202 -12.90 5.05 -16.90
N ALA A 203 -11.73 5.34 -16.34
CA ALA A 203 -10.78 6.28 -16.92
C ALA A 203 -10.02 5.66 -18.10
N ARG A 204 -9.72 6.46 -19.14
CA ARG A 204 -8.72 6.14 -20.15
C ARG A 204 -7.32 6.46 -19.59
N VAL A 205 -6.57 5.46 -19.22
CA VAL A 205 -5.26 5.61 -18.56
C VAL A 205 -4.12 5.67 -19.57
N VAL A 206 -3.38 6.77 -19.57
CA VAL A 206 -2.07 6.94 -20.20
C VAL A 206 -1.03 6.84 -19.10
N ALA A 207 -0.24 5.77 -19.07
CA ALA A 207 0.79 5.56 -18.05
C ALA A 207 2.18 5.92 -18.59
N SER A 208 2.97 6.64 -17.81
CA SER A 208 4.36 6.98 -18.15
C SER A 208 5.32 6.52 -17.06
N ASP A 209 6.46 5.97 -17.46
CA ASP A 209 7.57 5.58 -16.57
C ASP A 209 8.88 5.62 -17.36
N MET A 210 10.00 5.62 -16.66
CA MET A 210 11.35 5.48 -17.25
C MET A 210 11.77 4.01 -17.41
N ASP A 211 10.96 3.08 -16.93
CA ASP A 211 11.19 1.65 -16.93
C ASP A 211 10.22 0.93 -17.85
N ALA A 212 10.75 0.31 -18.91
CA ALA A 212 9.94 -0.39 -19.92
C ALA A 212 9.25 -1.64 -19.35
N GLU A 213 9.84 -2.32 -18.34
CA GLU A 213 9.24 -3.50 -17.74
C GLU A 213 8.00 -3.11 -16.90
N ARG A 214 8.07 -2.00 -16.16
CA ARG A 214 6.93 -1.43 -15.45
C ARG A 214 5.81 -1.02 -16.39
N LEU A 215 6.14 -0.44 -17.55
CA LEU A 215 5.15 -0.10 -18.57
C LEU A 215 4.51 -1.34 -19.20
N ALA A 216 5.26 -2.43 -19.38
CA ALA A 216 4.69 -3.70 -19.82
C ALA A 216 3.69 -4.27 -18.80
N ILE A 217 4.00 -4.16 -17.49
CA ILE A 217 3.06 -4.49 -16.41
C ILE A 217 1.84 -3.57 -16.46
N ALA A 218 2.02 -2.25 -16.60
CA ALA A 218 0.90 -1.30 -16.72
C ALA A 218 -0.09 -1.70 -17.82
N ARG A 219 0.41 -2.13 -18.98
CA ARG A 219 -0.45 -2.64 -20.08
C ARG A 219 -1.22 -3.89 -19.68
N GLN A 220 -0.58 -4.84 -19.03
CA GLN A 220 -1.26 -6.06 -18.55
C GLN A 220 -2.34 -5.73 -17.53
N LEU A 221 -2.13 -4.71 -16.70
CA LEU A 221 -3.10 -4.23 -15.72
C LEU A 221 -4.25 -3.43 -16.33
N GLY A 222 -4.17 -3.04 -17.60
CA GLY A 222 -5.22 -2.38 -18.33
C GLY A 222 -4.95 -0.93 -18.74
N ALA A 223 -3.72 -0.41 -18.59
CA ALA A 223 -3.37 0.90 -19.13
C ALA A 223 -3.61 0.93 -20.64
N HIS A 224 -4.32 1.95 -21.12
CA HIS A 224 -4.70 2.09 -22.52
C HIS A 224 -3.53 2.47 -23.40
N GLU A 225 -2.66 3.33 -22.88
CA GLU A 225 -1.42 3.74 -23.53
C GLU A 225 -0.27 3.73 -22.51
N THR A 226 0.94 3.50 -23.00
CA THR A 226 2.16 3.57 -22.17
C THR A 226 3.22 4.38 -22.87
N VAL A 227 3.91 5.24 -22.13
CA VAL A 227 4.94 6.14 -22.64
C VAL A 227 6.24 5.93 -21.87
N LEU A 228 7.28 5.49 -22.55
CA LEU A 228 8.62 5.43 -21.99
C LEU A 228 9.22 6.83 -22.04
N VAL A 229 9.32 7.47 -20.88
CA VAL A 229 9.90 8.82 -20.75
C VAL A 229 11.40 8.74 -20.49
N THR A 230 12.12 9.76 -20.93
CA THR A 230 13.58 9.83 -20.87
C THR A 230 14.11 10.79 -19.82
N GLY A 231 13.23 11.68 -19.30
CA GLY A 231 13.59 12.82 -18.44
C GLY A 231 13.88 14.10 -19.23
N GLU A 232 13.88 14.03 -20.57
CA GLU A 232 14.02 15.21 -21.45
C GLU A 232 12.66 15.84 -21.68
N ALA A 233 12.36 16.92 -20.97
CA ALA A 233 11.02 17.51 -20.84
C ALA A 233 10.31 17.80 -22.18
N ALA A 234 11.03 18.26 -23.22
CA ALA A 234 10.45 18.56 -24.52
C ALA A 234 10.04 17.28 -25.27
N ALA A 235 10.93 16.29 -25.31
CA ALA A 235 10.68 15.01 -25.97
C ALA A 235 9.56 14.23 -25.25
N ASP A 236 9.61 14.18 -23.93
CA ASP A 236 8.60 13.48 -23.12
C ASP A 236 7.21 14.11 -23.28
N ARG A 237 7.13 15.44 -23.41
CA ARG A 237 5.88 16.15 -23.70
C ARG A 237 5.27 15.73 -25.05
N GLU A 238 6.09 15.65 -26.10
CA GLU A 238 5.63 15.22 -27.43
C GLU A 238 5.13 13.78 -27.41
N LEU A 239 5.85 12.87 -26.74
CA LEU A 239 5.46 11.47 -26.60
C LEU A 239 4.14 11.32 -25.83
N ILE A 240 3.98 12.04 -24.71
CA ILE A 240 2.75 12.03 -23.92
C ILE A 240 1.59 12.64 -24.71
N ALA A 241 1.79 13.74 -25.41
CA ALA A 241 0.77 14.37 -26.23
C ALA A 241 0.29 13.42 -27.36
N ALA A 242 1.22 12.69 -27.99
CA ALA A 242 0.89 11.68 -28.98
C ALA A 242 0.05 10.53 -28.38
N ALA A 243 0.40 10.04 -27.20
CA ALA A 243 -0.33 8.98 -26.51
C ALA A 243 -1.72 9.43 -26.01
N VAL A 244 -1.86 10.69 -25.59
CA VAL A 244 -3.15 11.31 -25.28
C VAL A 244 -4.05 11.38 -26.51
N GLY A 245 -3.46 11.54 -27.70
CA GLY A 245 -4.15 11.40 -28.98
C GLY A 245 -5.20 12.47 -29.25
N GLY A 246 -4.99 13.70 -28.75
CA GLY A 246 -5.92 14.83 -28.90
C GLY A 246 -7.12 14.79 -27.96
N ALA A 247 -7.23 13.81 -27.09
CA ALA A 247 -8.22 13.80 -26.01
C ALA A 247 -7.92 14.89 -24.97
N GLU A 248 -8.95 15.35 -24.24
CA GLU A 248 -8.78 16.32 -23.17
C GLU A 248 -8.15 15.64 -21.95
N LEU A 249 -6.94 16.04 -21.56
CA LEU A 249 -6.28 15.59 -20.34
C LEU A 249 -6.79 16.42 -19.16
N ARG A 250 -7.58 15.81 -18.27
CA ARG A 250 -8.22 16.52 -17.14
C ARG A 250 -7.56 16.25 -15.81
N VAL A 251 -6.89 15.11 -15.67
CA VAL A 251 -6.29 14.67 -14.40
C VAL A 251 -4.90 14.12 -14.65
N VAL A 252 -3.95 14.54 -13.80
CA VAL A 252 -2.58 14.04 -13.78
C VAL A 252 -2.29 13.50 -12.39
N PHE A 253 -1.87 12.25 -12.28
CA PHE A 253 -1.35 11.65 -11.05
C PHE A 253 0.17 11.67 -11.06
N GLU A 254 0.78 12.32 -10.08
CA GLU A 254 2.21 12.29 -9.85
C GLU A 254 2.52 11.26 -8.75
N VAL A 255 3.13 10.14 -9.13
CA VAL A 255 3.36 8.99 -8.25
C VAL A 255 4.86 8.73 -8.02
N SER A 256 5.73 9.40 -8.74
CA SER A 256 7.18 9.19 -8.63
C SER A 256 7.78 9.72 -7.33
N GLY A 257 7.15 10.73 -6.71
CA GLY A 257 7.66 11.41 -5.53
C GLY A 257 8.97 12.16 -5.80
N SER A 258 9.24 12.51 -7.08
CA SER A 258 10.46 13.20 -7.47
C SER A 258 10.19 14.65 -7.86
N ARG A 259 11.17 15.53 -7.59
CA ARG A 259 11.06 16.93 -8.02
C ARG A 259 10.85 17.07 -9.55
N PRO A 260 11.59 16.36 -10.42
CA PRO A 260 11.32 16.40 -11.86
C PRO A 260 9.90 15.93 -12.22
N GLY A 261 9.38 14.89 -11.56
CA GLY A 261 8.02 14.38 -11.77
C GLY A 261 6.96 15.43 -11.44
N VAL A 262 7.07 16.12 -10.30
CA VAL A 262 6.14 17.21 -9.93
C VAL A 262 6.18 18.35 -10.96
N LEU A 263 7.37 18.79 -11.37
CA LEU A 263 7.50 19.85 -12.35
C LEU A 263 6.93 19.44 -13.72
N ALA A 264 7.17 18.21 -14.14
CA ALA A 264 6.58 17.64 -15.36
C ALA A 264 5.05 17.56 -15.26
N ALA A 265 4.49 17.11 -14.12
CA ALA A 265 3.05 17.07 -13.90
C ALA A 265 2.41 18.47 -14.03
N LEU A 266 3.03 19.49 -13.41
CA LEU A 266 2.58 20.87 -13.46
C LEU A 266 2.63 21.45 -14.88
N ASP A 267 3.64 21.07 -15.64
CA ASP A 267 3.85 21.57 -17.01
C ASP A 267 2.95 20.87 -18.04
N LEU A 268 2.75 19.55 -17.91
CA LEU A 268 1.91 18.73 -18.78
C LEU A 268 0.41 18.95 -18.54
N ALA A 269 0.04 19.30 -17.30
CA ALA A 269 -1.34 19.52 -16.92
C ALA A 269 -1.94 20.75 -17.64
N PRO A 270 -3.00 20.62 -18.47
CA PRO A 270 -3.65 21.73 -19.13
C PRO A 270 -4.32 22.71 -18.13
N ARG A 271 -4.82 23.81 -18.66
CA ARG A 271 -5.65 24.76 -17.89
C ARG A 271 -6.91 24.08 -17.35
N GLY A 272 -7.26 24.40 -16.10
CA GLY A 272 -8.43 23.83 -15.41
C GLY A 272 -8.28 22.38 -14.99
N SER A 273 -7.10 21.76 -15.09
CA SER A 273 -6.88 20.37 -14.71
C SER A 273 -6.61 20.18 -13.21
N ARG A 274 -6.79 18.94 -12.76
CA ARG A 274 -6.46 18.47 -11.41
C ARG A 274 -5.14 17.71 -11.41
N ILE A 275 -4.28 18.01 -10.47
CA ILE A 275 -2.99 17.33 -10.29
C ILE A 275 -3.00 16.67 -8.91
N VAL A 276 -2.94 15.35 -8.88
CA VAL A 276 -2.98 14.56 -7.64
C VAL A 276 -1.55 14.15 -7.28
N LEU A 277 -1.07 14.66 -6.16
CA LEU A 277 0.25 14.33 -5.62
C LEU A 277 0.13 13.08 -4.74
N VAL A 278 0.62 11.97 -5.25
CA VAL A 278 0.64 10.66 -4.57
C VAL A 278 2.03 10.35 -4.03
N GLY A 279 3.05 10.63 -4.82
CA GLY A 279 4.44 10.44 -4.42
C GLY A 279 4.86 11.43 -3.33
N ILE A 280 5.47 10.94 -2.24
CA ILE A 280 5.93 11.78 -1.13
C ILE A 280 7.24 12.46 -1.52
N GLN A 281 7.24 13.79 -1.52
CA GLN A 281 8.42 14.59 -1.85
C GLN A 281 9.42 14.62 -0.69
N LYS A 282 10.70 14.36 -1.00
CA LYS A 282 11.79 14.36 -0.01
C LYS A 282 12.35 15.75 0.27
N ALA A 283 12.02 16.74 -0.57
CA ALA A 283 12.48 18.13 -0.45
C ALA A 283 11.43 19.09 -1.02
N PRO A 284 11.43 20.37 -0.61
CA PRO A 284 10.56 21.38 -1.17
C PRO A 284 10.73 21.54 -2.69
N VAL A 285 9.61 21.75 -3.39
CA VAL A 285 9.57 22.01 -4.83
C VAL A 285 9.08 23.44 -5.05
N GLU A 286 9.86 24.23 -5.77
CA GLU A 286 9.49 25.58 -6.18
C GLU A 286 8.54 25.52 -7.38
N ILE A 287 7.43 26.24 -7.32
CA ILE A 287 6.40 26.29 -8.36
C ILE A 287 6.07 27.74 -8.74
N ASP A 288 5.78 27.97 -10.01
CA ASP A 288 5.29 29.26 -10.52
C ASP A 288 3.81 29.45 -10.17
N LEU A 289 3.56 30.16 -9.05
CA LEU A 289 2.20 30.41 -8.58
C LEU A 289 1.41 31.34 -9.52
N ALA A 290 2.08 32.23 -10.27
CA ALA A 290 1.40 33.12 -11.22
C ALA A 290 0.79 32.28 -12.35
N ARG A 291 1.57 31.41 -12.97
CA ARG A 291 1.12 30.48 -13.99
C ARG A 291 0.05 29.53 -13.45
N PHE A 292 0.28 28.96 -12.26
CA PHE A 292 -0.68 28.05 -11.62
C PHE A 292 -2.05 28.70 -11.43
N THR A 293 -2.08 29.95 -10.92
CA THR A 293 -3.31 30.73 -10.70
C THR A 293 -4.02 31.07 -12.01
N LEU A 294 -3.30 31.54 -13.03
CA LEU A 294 -3.87 31.94 -14.31
C LEU A 294 -4.37 30.75 -15.14
N ASP A 295 -3.81 29.56 -14.90
CA ASP A 295 -4.27 28.32 -15.50
C ASP A 295 -5.44 27.67 -14.73
N GLU A 296 -5.88 28.22 -13.59
CA GLU A 296 -6.93 27.66 -12.73
C GLU A 296 -6.71 26.18 -12.38
N LYS A 297 -5.46 25.76 -12.21
CA LYS A 297 -5.11 24.38 -11.86
C LYS A 297 -5.45 24.07 -10.40
N THR A 298 -5.79 22.82 -10.12
CA THR A 298 -6.01 22.33 -8.74
C THR A 298 -4.90 21.34 -8.37
N LEU A 299 -4.21 21.59 -7.26
CA LEU A 299 -3.23 20.67 -6.68
C LEU A 299 -3.85 19.96 -5.48
N ILE A 300 -3.87 18.63 -5.51
CA ILE A 300 -4.55 17.78 -4.54
C ILE A 300 -3.52 16.90 -3.85
N GLY A 301 -3.40 17.03 -2.53
CA GLY A 301 -2.64 16.11 -1.69
C GLY A 301 -3.49 14.90 -1.30
N THR A 302 -2.81 13.77 -1.09
CA THR A 302 -3.44 12.53 -0.62
C THR A 302 -2.66 11.97 0.58
N ASN A 303 -3.34 11.24 1.45
CA ASN A 303 -2.71 10.58 2.60
C ASN A 303 -3.48 9.33 3.00
N ALA A 304 -2.78 8.21 3.09
CA ALA A 304 -3.32 6.94 3.56
C ALA A 304 -4.64 6.54 2.86
N LEU A 305 -5.62 6.08 3.60
CA LEU A 305 -6.93 5.62 3.14
C LEU A 305 -8.02 5.97 4.15
N VAL A 306 -9.24 6.17 3.70
CA VAL A 306 -10.44 6.19 4.56
C VAL A 306 -10.91 4.76 4.72
N ARG A 307 -10.76 4.22 5.92
CA ARG A 307 -10.99 2.81 6.22
C ARG A 307 -12.40 2.34 5.85
N GLU A 308 -13.40 3.16 6.14
CA GLU A 308 -14.82 2.81 6.01
C GLU A 308 -15.28 2.72 4.54
N SER A 309 -14.63 3.45 3.62
CA SER A 309 -15.00 3.51 2.20
C SER A 309 -13.99 2.84 1.29
N ASP A 310 -12.70 3.16 1.46
CA ASP A 310 -11.68 2.76 0.50
C ASP A 310 -11.26 1.30 0.68
N PHE A 311 -11.26 0.79 1.93
CA PHE A 311 -10.79 -0.56 2.21
C PHE A 311 -11.76 -1.64 1.73
N PRO A 312 -13.09 -1.56 1.96
CA PRO A 312 -14.05 -2.49 1.34
C PRO A 312 -14.01 -2.44 -0.18
N ARG A 313 -13.92 -1.25 -0.78
CA ARG A 313 -13.83 -1.11 -2.23
C ARG A 313 -12.55 -1.74 -2.80
N ALA A 314 -11.43 -1.59 -2.10
CA ALA A 314 -10.18 -2.24 -2.47
C ALA A 314 -10.29 -3.78 -2.41
N LEU A 315 -10.97 -4.33 -1.40
CA LEU A 315 -11.22 -5.77 -1.32
C LEU A 315 -11.99 -6.28 -2.54
N GLU A 316 -13.05 -5.57 -2.96
CA GLU A 316 -13.82 -5.90 -4.17
C GLU A 316 -12.92 -5.87 -5.41
N LEU A 317 -12.07 -4.84 -5.57
CA LEU A 317 -11.17 -4.70 -6.70
C LEU A 317 -10.12 -5.81 -6.75
N VAL A 318 -9.50 -6.13 -5.61
CA VAL A 318 -8.56 -7.25 -5.54
C VAL A 318 -9.29 -8.56 -5.86
N ALA A 319 -10.51 -8.72 -5.35
CA ALA A 319 -11.34 -9.88 -5.60
C ALA A 319 -11.86 -9.98 -7.04
N SER A 320 -11.95 -8.92 -7.81
CA SER A 320 -12.39 -8.95 -9.21
C SER A 320 -11.32 -9.45 -10.20
N ARG A 321 -10.03 -9.40 -9.82
CA ARG A 321 -8.88 -9.73 -10.69
C ARG A 321 -8.23 -11.05 -10.28
N ARG A 322 -7.45 -11.62 -11.21
CA ARG A 322 -6.71 -12.90 -11.01
C ARG A 322 -5.25 -12.84 -11.46
N ASP A 323 -4.78 -11.69 -11.91
CA ASP A 323 -3.47 -11.50 -12.52
C ASP A 323 -2.44 -10.87 -11.58
N TRP A 324 -2.63 -11.02 -10.26
CA TRP A 324 -1.77 -10.40 -9.24
C TRP A 324 -0.31 -10.85 -9.27
N GLY A 325 -0.03 -12.02 -9.88
CA GLY A 325 1.33 -12.50 -10.10
C GLY A 325 2.20 -11.56 -10.96
N VAL A 326 1.60 -10.65 -11.75
CA VAL A 326 2.36 -9.64 -12.50
C VAL A 326 2.90 -8.53 -11.60
N ILE A 327 2.22 -8.24 -10.49
CA ILE A 327 2.66 -7.26 -9.49
C ILE A 327 3.55 -7.92 -8.43
N ALA A 328 3.13 -9.08 -7.93
CA ALA A 328 3.79 -9.82 -6.85
C ALA A 328 4.08 -11.25 -7.31
N PRO A 329 5.14 -11.49 -8.10
CA PRO A 329 5.39 -12.80 -8.71
C PRO A 329 5.78 -13.88 -7.70
N ARG A 330 6.27 -13.48 -6.52
CA ARG A 330 6.78 -14.41 -5.51
C ARG A 330 6.59 -13.88 -4.09
N VAL A 331 6.55 -14.83 -3.17
CA VAL A 331 6.53 -14.61 -1.72
C VAL A 331 7.85 -15.16 -1.17
N VAL A 332 8.54 -14.40 -0.34
CA VAL A 332 9.85 -14.75 0.18
C VAL A 332 9.83 -14.94 1.70
N PRO A 333 10.75 -15.73 2.29
CA PRO A 333 10.84 -15.89 3.73
C PRO A 333 11.18 -14.57 4.45
N LEU A 334 10.84 -14.48 5.74
CA LEU A 334 11.14 -13.32 6.58
C LEU A 334 12.61 -12.93 6.54
N ASP A 335 13.51 -13.92 6.58
CA ASP A 335 14.96 -13.71 6.63
C ASP A 335 15.53 -13.05 5.37
N GLU A 336 14.81 -13.13 4.27
CA GLU A 336 15.20 -12.55 2.99
C GLU A 336 14.65 -11.10 2.79
N VAL A 337 13.89 -10.54 3.75
CA VAL A 337 13.26 -9.23 3.58
C VAL A 337 14.24 -8.11 3.29
N ILE A 338 15.44 -8.14 3.89
CA ILE A 338 16.47 -7.13 3.64
C ILE A 338 16.99 -7.26 2.20
N ASP A 339 17.41 -8.46 1.78
CA ASP A 339 18.09 -8.68 0.50
C ASP A 339 17.13 -8.71 -0.69
N GLU A 340 15.88 -9.11 -0.49
CA GLU A 340 14.88 -9.23 -1.54
C GLU A 340 13.99 -8.00 -1.68
N ALA A 341 13.85 -7.19 -0.63
CA ALA A 341 12.96 -6.02 -0.64
C ALA A 341 13.68 -4.73 -0.23
N LEU A 342 14.11 -4.60 1.04
CA LEU A 342 14.53 -3.30 1.58
C LEU A 342 15.74 -2.72 0.86
N LEU A 343 16.79 -3.53 0.66
CA LEU A 343 18.01 -3.08 0.00
C LEU A 343 17.78 -2.76 -1.48
N PRO A 344 17.22 -3.65 -2.32
CA PRO A 344 16.98 -3.36 -3.73
C PRO A 344 16.05 -2.15 -3.94
N MET A 345 14.99 -2.02 -3.15
CA MET A 345 14.08 -0.88 -3.23
C MET A 345 14.75 0.43 -2.81
N SER A 346 15.60 0.41 -1.78
CA SER A 346 16.35 1.60 -1.32
C SER A 346 17.36 2.10 -2.38
N GLU A 347 17.83 1.20 -3.22
CA GLU A 347 18.75 1.49 -4.34
C GLU A 347 18.01 1.85 -5.65
N GLY A 348 16.68 1.92 -5.62
CA GLY A 348 15.85 2.21 -6.81
C GLY A 348 15.78 1.06 -7.82
N ARG A 349 16.16 -0.16 -7.43
CA ARG A 349 16.18 -1.37 -8.26
C ARG A 349 15.32 -2.49 -7.66
N PRO A 350 14.01 -2.25 -7.40
CA PRO A 350 13.14 -3.26 -6.83
C PRO A 350 13.07 -4.49 -7.76
N ARG A 351 13.01 -5.69 -7.17
CA ARG A 351 12.92 -6.95 -7.91
C ARG A 351 11.53 -7.27 -8.43
N ALA A 352 10.52 -6.58 -7.91
CA ALA A 352 9.11 -6.67 -8.31
C ALA A 352 8.40 -5.37 -7.98
N ILE A 353 7.21 -5.16 -8.51
CA ILE A 353 6.33 -4.04 -8.14
C ILE A 353 5.99 -4.12 -6.64
N LYS A 354 5.65 -5.30 -6.15
CA LYS A 354 5.40 -5.60 -4.74
C LYS A 354 6.15 -6.88 -4.34
N THR A 355 6.92 -6.80 -3.26
CA THR A 355 7.52 -7.98 -2.61
C THR A 355 6.62 -8.40 -1.46
N LEU A 356 6.24 -9.67 -1.44
CA LEU A 356 5.48 -10.29 -0.36
C LEU A 356 6.38 -11.17 0.49
N ILE A 357 6.12 -11.17 1.80
CA ILE A 357 6.86 -11.94 2.81
C ILE A 357 5.92 -12.95 3.44
N ASP A 358 6.37 -14.20 3.56
CA ASP A 358 5.77 -15.21 4.41
C ASP A 358 6.61 -15.30 5.71
N PRO A 359 6.13 -14.78 6.85
CA PRO A 359 6.94 -14.71 8.06
C PRO A 359 7.28 -16.07 8.67
N ARG A 360 6.63 -17.13 8.21
CA ARG A 360 6.81 -18.51 8.70
C ARG A 360 7.32 -19.45 7.63
N GLY A 361 7.38 -18.97 6.38
CA GLY A 361 7.93 -19.70 5.26
C GLY A 361 9.43 -19.92 5.39
N ALA A 362 9.91 -21.07 4.95
CA ALA A 362 11.34 -21.40 4.96
C ALA A 362 12.01 -21.19 3.59
N VAL A 363 11.24 -21.10 2.53
CA VAL A 363 11.72 -20.96 1.14
C VAL A 363 10.82 -20.04 0.33
N ALA A 364 11.42 -19.33 -0.61
CA ALA A 364 10.66 -18.51 -1.55
C ALA A 364 9.76 -19.37 -2.45
N ARG A 365 8.57 -18.89 -2.74
CA ARG A 365 7.57 -19.57 -3.57
C ARG A 365 6.83 -18.58 -4.48
N PRO A 366 6.18 -19.05 -5.55
CA PRO A 366 5.26 -18.22 -6.32
C PRO A 366 4.10 -17.69 -5.43
N LEU A 367 3.49 -16.58 -5.85
CA LEU A 367 2.23 -16.13 -5.29
C LEU A 367 1.17 -17.21 -5.45
N LEU A 368 0.47 -17.54 -4.37
CA LEU A 368 -0.68 -18.44 -4.40
C LEU A 368 -1.93 -17.69 -4.85
N GLY A 369 -2.58 -18.18 -5.90
CA GLY A 369 -3.88 -17.66 -6.34
C GLY A 369 -5.03 -18.49 -5.77
N ARG A 370 -6.26 -18.07 -6.02
CA ARG A 370 -7.53 -18.62 -5.44
C ARG A 370 -7.76 -20.11 -5.57
N SER A 371 -7.09 -20.83 -6.45
CA SER A 371 -7.29 -22.25 -6.67
C SER A 371 -6.27 -23.14 -5.95
N GLN A 372 -5.35 -22.53 -5.23
CA GLN A 372 -4.27 -23.24 -4.54
C GLN A 372 -4.55 -23.24 -3.05
N PRO A 373 -4.53 -24.41 -2.37
CA PRO A 373 -4.76 -24.45 -0.93
C PRO A 373 -3.64 -23.69 -0.22
N ASP A 374 -4.01 -22.69 0.54
CA ASP A 374 -3.11 -22.07 1.48
C ASP A 374 -2.62 -23.14 2.45
N ALA A 375 -1.35 -23.05 2.87
CA ALA A 375 -0.78 -23.94 3.89
C ALA A 375 -1.55 -23.89 5.24
N PHE A 376 -2.52 -23.01 5.31
CA PHE A 376 -3.41 -22.73 6.46
C PHE A 376 -4.79 -23.39 6.38
N SER A 377 -5.16 -24.09 5.30
CA SER A 377 -6.44 -24.82 5.34
C SER A 377 -6.42 -25.76 6.55
N PRO A 378 -7.24 -25.52 7.58
CA PRO A 378 -7.37 -26.49 8.66
C PRO A 378 -7.86 -27.78 7.99
N ALA A 379 -7.12 -28.88 8.20
CA ALA A 379 -7.62 -30.17 7.82
C ALA A 379 -9.00 -30.32 8.48
N VAL A 380 -10.06 -30.30 7.69
CA VAL A 380 -11.41 -30.57 8.15
C VAL A 380 -11.35 -31.97 8.72
N ALA A 381 -11.26 -32.06 10.05
CA ALA A 381 -11.38 -33.32 10.75
C ALA A 381 -12.83 -33.79 10.55
N ASN A 382 -12.99 -34.83 9.74
CA ASN A 382 -14.24 -35.62 9.64
C ASN A 382 -14.52 -36.32 10.95
#